data_083f0da429bf850b96a188ce39434ce2
#
_entry.id   083f0da429bf850b96a188ce39434ce2
#
_cell.length_a   1.000
_cell.length_b   1.000
_cell.length_c   1.000
_cell.angle_alpha   90.00
_cell.angle_beta   90.00
_cell.angle_gamma   90.00
#
_symmetry.space_group_name_H-M   'P 1'
#
loop_
_entity.id
_entity.type
_entity.pdbx_description
1 polymer ?
#
loop_
_entity_poly.entity_id
_entity_poly.type
_entity_poly.pdbx_seq_one_letter_code
_entity_poly.pdbx_strand_id
1 'polypeptide(L)'
;MLNLPFEKLVLDNGLRVILHEDHSSPLVAVDLWYHVGSKDEQPGRTGFAHLFEHLMFMGSRHAPYPSFDSIMEMWGGHNNGTTSNDRTNYYEIGPANLLETFLWLEADRLATLSEVITDEELERQRKVVQNERRQSYENRPYGRAELVIPEAMYPPEHPYHWPVIGSHADLEAATVADVRAFFDRFYRPSNASLVIAGDFPPAEGRRLAERYFGWLPPRPPPPAVRAAIPPLDADKRITVPDRVQLPRLRVEWHAPALFAPGDAELDLAAQVLGGGKSSRLYKKLVFERRIAQDAWAYQSSLMLGSLFGVGITAKPGHDLAELEAALDQELAELAAKGPTEEELTRARNIHLADFYKSVDNLQTRADLLNHYERLLGDPGGMAADLARYQRATTASVRAVFAEVVSARRLVVGIVPDGTAGADDSGAGDLGDGDGDDGGGDGGGGGGGPSPSVIS
;
A
#
# COMPACT_ATOMS: atom_id res chain seq x y z
N MET A 1 3.98 -21.70 -17.25
CA MET A 1 3.65 -20.97 -16.02
C MET A 1 4.86 -20.12 -15.69
N LEU A 2 4.72 -18.84 -15.43
CA LEU A 2 5.82 -17.96 -15.08
C LEU A 2 6.48 -18.49 -13.78
N ASN A 3 7.79 -18.60 -13.78
CA ASN A 3 8.56 -18.99 -12.59
C ASN A 3 9.67 -17.95 -12.43
N LEU A 4 9.82 -17.41 -11.24
CA LEU A 4 10.96 -16.58 -10.87
C LEU A 4 11.96 -17.50 -10.18
N PRO A 5 13.06 -17.91 -10.85
CA PRO A 5 14.07 -18.74 -10.22
C PRO A 5 14.75 -17.95 -9.10
N PHE A 6 15.01 -18.61 -7.97
CA PHE A 6 15.69 -18.00 -6.84
C PHE A 6 16.52 -19.00 -6.07
N GLU A 7 17.53 -18.49 -5.37
CA GLU A 7 18.19 -19.18 -4.27
C GLU A 7 17.81 -18.52 -2.96
N LYS A 8 17.56 -19.30 -1.91
CA LYS A 8 17.26 -18.80 -0.57
C LYS A 8 18.29 -19.30 0.42
N LEU A 9 18.77 -18.39 1.26
CA LEU A 9 19.62 -18.72 2.41
C LEU A 9 19.18 -17.90 3.64
N VAL A 10 19.59 -18.37 4.81
CA VAL A 10 19.38 -17.67 6.07
C VAL A 10 20.74 -17.48 6.72
N LEU A 11 21.09 -16.24 7.04
CA LEU A 11 22.33 -15.93 7.74
C LEU A 11 22.23 -16.34 9.22
N ASP A 12 23.37 -16.51 9.90
CA ASP A 12 23.42 -16.93 11.31
C ASP A 12 22.67 -15.97 12.26
N ASN A 13 22.52 -14.71 11.87
CA ASN A 13 21.75 -13.70 12.62
C ASN A 13 20.25 -13.72 12.31
N GLY A 14 19.78 -14.63 11.44
CA GLY A 14 18.38 -14.83 11.09
C GLY A 14 17.86 -14.00 9.92
N LEU A 15 18.71 -13.20 9.23
CA LEU A 15 18.31 -12.51 7.99
C LEU A 15 18.05 -13.54 6.89
N ARG A 16 16.86 -13.47 6.29
CA ARG A 16 16.53 -14.25 5.10
C ARG A 16 17.01 -13.51 3.88
N VAL A 17 17.78 -14.18 3.02
CA VAL A 17 18.31 -13.62 1.78
C VAL A 17 17.80 -14.45 0.62
N ILE A 18 17.24 -13.78 -0.38
CA ILE A 18 16.72 -14.37 -1.61
C ILE A 18 17.47 -13.75 -2.77
N LEU A 19 18.04 -14.59 -3.63
CA LEU A 19 18.85 -14.21 -4.78
C LEU A 19 18.08 -14.59 -6.05
N HIS A 20 17.77 -13.63 -6.89
CA HIS A 20 17.11 -13.80 -8.19
C HIS A 20 18.02 -13.31 -9.31
N GLU A 21 18.74 -14.22 -9.94
CA GLU A 21 19.63 -13.94 -11.07
C GLU A 21 18.83 -13.69 -12.35
N ASP A 22 19.07 -12.54 -12.98
CA ASP A 22 18.49 -12.17 -14.28
C ASP A 22 19.42 -11.26 -15.08
N HIS A 23 20.03 -11.79 -16.13
CA HIS A 23 20.95 -11.08 -17.01
C HIS A 23 20.27 -10.41 -18.21
N SER A 24 18.94 -10.25 -18.20
CA SER A 24 18.20 -9.64 -19.31
C SER A 24 18.48 -8.13 -19.47
N SER A 25 18.94 -7.47 -18.39
CA SER A 25 19.39 -6.07 -18.39
C SER A 25 20.54 -5.90 -17.41
N PRO A 26 21.46 -4.91 -17.64
CA PRO A 26 22.60 -4.68 -16.74
C PRO A 26 22.18 -3.89 -15.47
N LEU A 27 21.07 -4.29 -14.86
CA LEU A 27 20.51 -3.66 -13.68
C LEU A 27 20.44 -4.64 -12.51
N VAL A 28 20.52 -4.09 -11.30
CA VAL A 28 20.20 -4.80 -10.05
C VAL A 28 19.15 -4.03 -9.26
N ALA A 29 18.34 -4.78 -8.53
CA ALA A 29 17.45 -4.26 -7.50
C ALA A 29 17.78 -4.93 -6.17
N VAL A 30 17.85 -4.15 -5.12
CA VAL A 30 17.93 -4.59 -3.72
C VAL A 30 16.62 -4.16 -3.06
N ASP A 31 15.93 -5.08 -2.40
CA ASP A 31 14.69 -4.78 -1.68
C ASP A 31 14.73 -5.43 -0.30
N LEU A 32 14.80 -4.60 0.72
CA LEU A 32 14.88 -5.01 2.13
C LEU A 32 13.55 -4.75 2.82
N TRP A 33 12.83 -5.82 3.14
CA TRP A 33 11.60 -5.78 3.91
C TRP A 33 11.87 -5.93 5.40
N TYR A 34 11.32 -5.00 6.19
CA TYR A 34 11.17 -5.16 7.61
C TYR A 34 9.72 -5.58 7.91
N HIS A 35 9.57 -6.65 8.68
CA HIS A 35 8.27 -7.23 9.00
C HIS A 35 7.58 -6.45 10.13
N VAL A 36 7.48 -5.15 9.93
CA VAL A 36 6.86 -4.17 10.82
C VAL A 36 6.09 -3.16 9.99
N GLY A 37 4.86 -2.86 10.38
CA GLY A 37 4.01 -1.84 9.78
C GLY A 37 3.18 -1.16 10.85
N SER A 38 2.16 -0.37 10.46
CA SER A 38 1.35 0.35 11.43
C SER A 38 0.62 -0.56 12.42
N LYS A 39 0.35 -1.84 12.08
CA LYS A 39 -0.25 -2.81 13.00
C LYS A 39 0.64 -3.14 14.22
N ASP A 40 1.94 -2.89 14.14
CA ASP A 40 2.89 -3.18 15.20
C ASP A 40 3.05 -2.01 16.18
N GLU A 41 2.37 -0.90 15.92
CA GLU A 41 2.30 0.29 16.75
C GLU A 41 1.37 0.08 17.97
N GLN A 42 1.26 1.10 18.79
CA GLN A 42 0.39 1.10 19.97
C GLN A 42 -0.44 2.40 20.02
N PRO A 43 -1.64 2.39 20.62
CA PRO A 43 -2.38 3.61 20.88
C PRO A 43 -1.51 4.66 21.58
N GLY A 44 -1.55 5.90 21.11
CA GLY A 44 -0.69 6.99 21.58
C GLY A 44 0.72 7.01 20.96
N ARG A 45 0.99 6.12 20.02
CA ARG A 45 2.24 6.01 19.26
C ARG A 45 1.97 5.60 17.81
N THR A 46 0.93 6.18 17.20
CA THR A 46 0.52 5.87 15.82
C THR A 46 1.32 6.71 14.82
N GLY A 47 1.56 6.15 13.63
CA GLY A 47 2.36 6.77 12.57
C GLY A 47 3.87 6.55 12.72
N PHE A 48 4.31 5.77 13.71
CA PHE A 48 5.73 5.53 13.95
C PHE A 48 6.40 4.70 12.86
N ALA A 49 5.72 3.70 12.30
CA ALA A 49 6.27 2.91 11.20
C ALA A 49 6.55 3.78 9.98
N HIS A 50 5.62 4.68 9.64
CA HIS A 50 5.77 5.61 8.53
C HIS A 50 6.79 6.73 8.84
N LEU A 51 6.77 7.33 10.03
CA LEU A 51 7.80 8.27 10.46
C LEU A 51 9.19 7.63 10.38
N PHE A 52 9.27 6.34 10.73
CA PHE A 52 10.52 5.60 10.67
C PHE A 52 11.00 5.39 9.23
N GLU A 53 10.11 5.15 8.28
CA GLU A 53 10.43 5.13 6.85
C GLU A 53 11.19 6.40 6.46
N HIS A 54 10.66 7.58 6.81
CA HIS A 54 11.32 8.86 6.53
C HIS A 54 12.66 9.00 7.24
N LEU A 55 12.77 8.58 8.50
CA LEU A 55 14.00 8.68 9.28
C LEU A 55 15.13 7.82 8.69
N MET A 56 14.80 6.70 8.04
CA MET A 56 15.81 5.83 7.40
C MET A 56 16.60 6.53 6.29
N PHE A 57 16.09 7.62 5.74
CA PHE A 57 16.81 8.44 4.74
C PHE A 57 17.62 9.58 5.36
N MET A 58 17.61 9.75 6.69
CA MET A 58 18.35 10.82 7.37
C MET A 58 19.82 10.50 7.61
N GLY A 59 20.31 9.44 6.99
CA GLY A 59 21.72 9.05 7.04
C GLY A 59 22.02 7.99 8.08
N SER A 60 23.26 7.59 8.10
CA SER A 60 23.83 6.59 8.99
C SER A 60 25.25 7.03 9.38
N ARG A 61 25.94 6.24 10.21
CA ARG A 61 27.27 6.64 10.72
C ARG A 61 28.28 6.89 9.60
N HIS A 62 28.27 6.06 8.54
CA HIS A 62 29.27 6.15 7.47
C HIS A 62 28.72 6.78 6.19
N ALA A 63 27.42 6.97 6.11
CA ALA A 63 26.72 7.70 5.06
C ALA A 63 25.78 8.76 5.66
N PRO A 64 26.35 9.86 6.23
CA PRO A 64 25.54 10.93 6.82
C PRO A 64 24.66 11.60 5.77
N TYR A 65 23.53 12.16 6.21
CA TYR A 65 22.65 12.90 5.31
C TYR A 65 23.40 14.07 4.63
N PRO A 66 23.26 14.30 3.30
CA PRO A 66 22.40 13.61 2.32
C PRO A 66 23.14 12.55 1.48
N SER A 67 24.18 11.90 1.99
CA SER A 67 25.10 11.04 1.19
C SER A 67 24.36 9.91 0.48
N PHE A 68 23.30 9.33 1.07
CA PHE A 68 22.55 8.24 0.47
C PHE A 68 21.96 8.66 -0.88
N ASP A 69 21.13 9.71 -0.89
CA ASP A 69 20.50 10.22 -2.11
C ASP A 69 21.52 10.75 -3.11
N SER A 70 22.56 11.46 -2.62
CA SER A 70 23.64 11.96 -3.48
C SER A 70 24.40 10.84 -4.21
N ILE A 71 24.62 9.69 -3.57
CA ILE A 71 25.24 8.52 -4.20
C ILE A 71 24.29 7.96 -5.28
N MET A 72 22.99 7.83 -4.98
CA MET A 72 22.01 7.35 -5.94
C MET A 72 21.93 8.24 -7.18
N GLU A 73 21.76 9.54 -7.00
CA GLU A 73 21.70 10.51 -8.09
C GLU A 73 22.97 10.51 -8.94
N MET A 74 24.14 10.51 -8.30
CA MET A 74 25.44 10.58 -8.99
C MET A 74 25.67 9.38 -9.92
N TRP A 75 25.22 8.18 -9.51
CA TRP A 75 25.54 6.95 -10.21
C TRP A 75 24.35 6.34 -10.98
N GLY A 76 23.24 7.08 -11.06
CA GLY A 76 22.04 6.63 -11.81
C GLY A 76 21.26 5.54 -11.11
N GLY A 77 21.36 5.47 -9.80
CA GLY A 77 20.48 4.66 -8.95
C GLY A 77 19.19 5.41 -8.64
N HIS A 78 18.18 4.66 -8.27
CA HIS A 78 16.90 5.15 -7.71
C HIS A 78 16.58 4.37 -6.44
N ASN A 79 16.11 5.07 -5.43
CA ASN A 79 15.73 4.50 -4.15
C ASN A 79 14.38 5.03 -3.69
N ASN A 80 13.68 4.25 -2.88
CA ASN A 80 12.48 4.67 -2.17
C ASN A 80 12.19 3.75 -0.98
N GLY A 81 11.21 4.13 -0.18
CA GLY A 81 10.62 3.31 0.88
C GLY A 81 9.10 3.33 0.80
N THR A 82 8.46 2.33 1.37
CA THR A 82 7.00 2.32 1.55
C THR A 82 6.62 1.66 2.86
N THR A 83 5.55 2.17 3.48
CA THR A 83 4.96 1.60 4.70
C THR A 83 3.51 1.23 4.46
N SER A 84 3.12 0.04 4.89
CA SER A 84 1.74 -0.42 4.93
C SER A 84 1.33 -0.77 6.36
N ASN A 85 0.12 -1.28 6.52
CA ASN A 85 -0.29 -1.84 7.81
C ASN A 85 0.62 -3.00 8.25
N ASP A 86 1.15 -3.77 7.33
CA ASP A 86 1.76 -5.08 7.61
C ASP A 86 3.27 -5.13 7.44
N ARG A 87 3.87 -4.19 6.71
CA ARG A 87 5.32 -4.17 6.42
C ARG A 87 5.82 -2.77 6.13
N THR A 88 7.15 -2.59 6.23
CA THR A 88 7.91 -1.45 5.71
C THR A 88 9.04 -1.99 4.86
N ASN A 89 9.27 -1.43 3.68
CA ASN A 89 10.41 -1.81 2.85
C ASN A 89 11.18 -0.61 2.34
N TYR A 90 12.42 -0.88 1.96
CA TYR A 90 13.33 0.04 1.31
C TYR A 90 13.94 -0.67 0.12
N TYR A 91 14.05 0.02 -0.99
CA TYR A 91 14.58 -0.58 -2.21
C TYR A 91 15.43 0.40 -3.01
N GLU A 92 16.43 -0.17 -3.66
CA GLU A 92 17.29 0.49 -4.62
C GLU A 92 17.25 -0.27 -5.95
N ILE A 93 17.31 0.48 -7.04
CA ILE A 93 17.49 -0.06 -8.38
C ILE A 93 18.51 0.79 -9.14
N GLY A 94 19.40 0.15 -9.88
CA GLY A 94 20.40 0.86 -10.66
C GLY A 94 21.33 -0.06 -11.43
N PRO A 95 22.38 0.47 -12.05
CA PRO A 95 23.39 -0.32 -12.75
C PRO A 95 24.00 -1.43 -11.87
N ALA A 96 24.27 -2.59 -12.44
CA ALA A 96 24.73 -3.79 -11.73
C ALA A 96 26.00 -3.57 -10.88
N ASN A 97 26.89 -2.66 -11.29
CA ASN A 97 28.09 -2.31 -10.53
C ASN A 97 27.81 -1.58 -9.20
N LEU A 98 26.57 -1.14 -8.95
CA LEU A 98 26.16 -0.52 -7.69
C LEU A 98 25.71 -1.53 -6.63
N LEU A 99 25.62 -2.82 -6.94
CA LEU A 99 25.13 -3.84 -6.01
C LEU A 99 25.83 -3.78 -4.65
N GLU A 100 27.17 -3.72 -4.65
CA GLU A 100 27.94 -3.65 -3.39
C GLU A 100 27.64 -2.35 -2.62
N THR A 101 27.45 -1.25 -3.31
CA THR A 101 27.10 0.05 -2.71
C THR A 101 25.70 -0.01 -2.06
N PHE A 102 24.73 -0.57 -2.74
CA PHE A 102 23.36 -0.71 -2.19
C PHE A 102 23.36 -1.54 -0.92
N LEU A 103 24.00 -2.72 -0.94
CA LEU A 103 24.10 -3.58 0.24
C LEU A 103 24.87 -2.95 1.39
N TRP A 104 25.90 -2.15 1.09
CA TRP A 104 26.63 -1.40 2.11
C TRP A 104 25.73 -0.34 2.76
N LEU A 105 25.02 0.47 1.97
CA LEU A 105 24.14 1.51 2.48
C LEU A 105 23.01 0.94 3.36
N GLU A 106 22.38 -0.14 2.91
CA GLU A 106 21.33 -0.83 3.67
C GLU A 106 21.85 -1.40 4.99
N ALA A 107 22.99 -2.07 4.96
CA ALA A 107 23.59 -2.64 6.15
C ALA A 107 24.05 -1.56 7.14
N ASP A 108 24.62 -0.44 6.65
CA ASP A 108 25.06 0.65 7.51
C ASP A 108 23.90 1.33 8.22
N ARG A 109 22.79 1.62 7.51
CA ARG A 109 21.62 2.21 8.16
C ARG A 109 20.93 1.24 9.13
N LEU A 110 20.87 -0.05 8.81
CA LEU A 110 20.36 -1.06 9.75
C LEU A 110 21.23 -1.18 11.01
N ALA A 111 22.52 -1.00 10.88
CA ALA A 111 23.44 -1.12 11.99
C ALA A 111 23.49 0.13 12.89
N THR A 112 23.41 1.34 12.30
CA THR A 112 23.92 2.55 12.95
C THR A 112 22.93 3.71 13.02
N LEU A 113 21.80 3.66 12.33
CA LEU A 113 20.83 4.77 12.29
C LEU A 113 20.42 5.24 13.70
N SER A 114 20.08 4.31 14.58
CA SER A 114 19.63 4.64 15.95
C SER A 114 20.66 5.39 16.79
N GLU A 115 21.93 5.29 16.40
CA GLU A 115 23.03 5.98 17.12
C GLU A 115 23.18 7.43 16.69
N VAL A 116 22.86 7.71 15.40
CA VAL A 116 23.10 9.03 14.80
C VAL A 116 21.86 9.93 14.78
N ILE A 117 20.66 9.38 14.93
CA ILE A 117 19.42 10.16 14.92
C ILE A 117 19.38 11.18 16.05
N THR A 118 19.09 12.42 15.71
CA THR A 118 19.04 13.58 16.61
C THR A 118 17.63 14.13 16.76
N ASP A 119 17.40 14.99 17.77
CA ASP A 119 16.13 15.71 17.92
C ASP A 119 15.83 16.62 16.73
N GLU A 120 16.88 17.19 16.08
CA GLU A 120 16.72 18.06 14.91
C GLU A 120 16.19 17.26 13.69
N GLU A 121 16.75 16.09 13.42
CA GLU A 121 16.32 15.22 12.33
C GLU A 121 14.91 14.68 12.58
N LEU A 122 14.61 14.27 13.82
CA LEU A 122 13.28 13.86 14.19
C LEU A 122 12.26 14.99 13.98
N GLU A 123 12.57 16.20 14.41
CA GLU A 123 11.68 17.35 14.24
C GLU A 123 11.47 17.72 12.77
N ARG A 124 12.52 17.59 11.95
CA ARG A 124 12.44 17.80 10.51
C ARG A 124 11.48 16.82 9.87
N GLN A 125 11.64 15.51 10.13
CA GLN A 125 10.79 14.47 9.53
C GLN A 125 9.37 14.48 10.10
N ARG A 126 9.19 14.79 11.37
CA ARG A 126 7.86 15.02 11.94
C ARG A 126 7.06 16.04 11.14
N LYS A 127 7.67 17.18 10.81
CA LYS A 127 7.02 18.23 10.00
C LYS A 127 6.70 17.76 8.58
N VAL A 128 7.59 16.97 7.98
CA VAL A 128 7.36 16.37 6.65
C VAL A 128 6.14 15.44 6.69
N VAL A 129 6.10 14.49 7.62
CA VAL A 129 4.98 13.54 7.77
C VAL A 129 3.66 14.25 8.11
N GLN A 130 3.70 15.24 9.01
CA GLN A 130 2.50 16.04 9.31
C GLN A 130 2.00 16.84 8.09
N ASN A 131 2.92 17.34 7.27
CA ASN A 131 2.56 18.05 6.04
C ASN A 131 2.01 17.10 4.99
N GLU A 132 2.60 15.91 4.85
CA GLU A 132 2.09 14.85 3.98
C GLU A 132 0.67 14.43 4.40
N ARG A 133 0.41 14.25 5.71
CA ARG A 133 -0.93 13.97 6.21
C ARG A 133 -1.93 15.05 5.77
N ARG A 134 -1.55 16.33 5.87
CA ARG A 134 -2.40 17.42 5.39
C ARG A 134 -2.65 17.33 3.88
N GLN A 135 -1.60 17.10 3.09
CA GLN A 135 -1.69 17.07 1.63
C GLN A 135 -2.43 15.83 1.10
N SER A 136 -2.13 14.65 1.64
CA SER A 136 -2.63 13.38 1.11
C SER A 136 -3.99 12.98 1.66
N TYR A 137 -4.38 13.48 2.84
CA TYR A 137 -5.62 13.09 3.52
C TYR A 137 -6.54 14.30 3.82
N GLU A 138 -6.04 15.35 4.49
CA GLU A 138 -6.91 16.40 5.03
C GLU A 138 -7.33 17.43 3.97
N ASN A 139 -6.43 17.75 3.03
CA ASN A 139 -6.66 18.72 1.96
C ASN A 139 -7.02 18.06 0.61
N ARG A 140 -6.74 16.77 0.45
CA ARG A 140 -7.10 16.02 -0.75
C ARG A 140 -8.62 15.80 -0.79
N PRO A 141 -9.30 16.10 -1.91
CA PRO A 141 -10.72 15.78 -2.05
C PRO A 141 -11.02 14.32 -1.72
N TYR A 142 -12.01 14.09 -0.86
CA TYR A 142 -12.42 12.78 -0.33
C TYR A 142 -11.38 12.07 0.56
N GLY A 143 -10.24 12.67 0.85
CA GLY A 143 -9.14 12.06 1.60
C GLY A 143 -9.45 11.84 3.08
N ARG A 144 -10.31 12.67 3.68
CA ARG A 144 -10.72 12.54 5.09
C ARG A 144 -11.41 11.22 5.40
N ALA A 145 -12.08 10.62 4.42
CA ALA A 145 -12.70 9.31 4.60
C ALA A 145 -11.68 8.21 4.93
N GLU A 146 -10.47 8.27 4.37
CA GLU A 146 -9.41 7.29 4.62
C GLU A 146 -8.91 7.32 6.07
N LEU A 147 -9.10 8.42 6.78
CA LEU A 147 -8.79 8.53 8.21
C LEU A 147 -9.90 7.96 9.09
N VAL A 148 -11.15 8.12 8.67
CA VAL A 148 -12.35 7.77 9.46
C VAL A 148 -12.72 6.30 9.31
N ILE A 149 -12.49 5.70 8.14
CA ILE A 149 -12.87 4.30 7.86
C ILE A 149 -12.20 3.32 8.83
N PRO A 150 -10.87 3.34 9.04
CA PRO A 150 -10.24 2.43 10.00
C PRO A 150 -10.78 2.58 11.42
N GLU A 151 -10.94 3.80 11.91
CA GLU A 151 -11.49 4.09 13.24
C GLU A 151 -12.92 3.56 13.41
N ALA A 152 -13.71 3.59 12.35
CA ALA A 152 -15.09 3.10 12.38
C ALA A 152 -15.19 1.57 12.22
N MET A 153 -14.31 0.96 11.45
CA MET A 153 -14.34 -0.49 11.19
C MET A 153 -13.74 -1.31 12.32
N TYR A 154 -12.73 -0.79 13.01
CA TYR A 154 -11.99 -1.53 14.03
C TYR A 154 -12.15 -0.89 15.41
N PRO A 155 -12.21 -1.67 16.51
CA PRO A 155 -12.21 -1.12 17.87
C PRO A 155 -10.87 -0.47 18.21
N PRO A 156 -10.82 0.45 19.19
CA PRO A 156 -9.63 1.26 19.50
C PRO A 156 -8.35 0.48 19.84
N GLU A 157 -8.50 -0.75 20.35
CA GLU A 157 -7.39 -1.64 20.67
C GLU A 157 -6.92 -2.50 19.49
N HIS A 158 -7.65 -2.49 18.37
CA HIS A 158 -7.30 -3.31 17.22
C HIS A 158 -6.15 -2.67 16.43
N PRO A 159 -5.13 -3.43 15.99
CA PRO A 159 -3.97 -2.92 15.26
C PRO A 159 -4.27 -2.17 13.94
N TYR A 160 -5.45 -2.36 13.36
CA TYR A 160 -5.88 -1.65 12.15
C TYR A 160 -6.82 -0.47 12.44
N HIS A 161 -6.98 -0.06 13.70
CA HIS A 161 -7.85 1.05 14.06
C HIS A 161 -7.33 2.41 13.54
N TRP A 162 -6.02 2.59 13.45
CA TRP A 162 -5.41 3.84 13.03
C TRP A 162 -4.84 3.77 11.62
N PRO A 163 -4.84 4.88 10.87
CA PRO A 163 -4.22 4.95 9.55
C PRO A 163 -2.70 4.88 9.64
N VAL A 164 -2.04 4.40 8.59
CA VAL A 164 -0.58 4.28 8.49
C VAL A 164 0.13 5.61 8.77
N ILE A 165 -0.46 6.72 8.31
CA ILE A 165 0.10 8.07 8.52
C ILE A 165 0.10 8.52 10.00
N GLY A 166 -0.66 7.85 10.87
CA GLY A 166 -0.80 8.19 12.29
C GLY A 166 -1.56 9.48 12.58
N SER A 167 -1.61 9.87 13.86
CA SER A 167 -2.24 11.11 14.31
C SER A 167 -1.21 12.24 14.49
N HIS A 168 -1.63 13.50 14.31
CA HIS A 168 -0.78 14.67 14.60
C HIS A 168 -0.30 14.66 16.06
N ALA A 169 -1.19 14.32 17.00
CA ALA A 169 -0.87 14.31 18.43
C ALA A 169 0.21 13.27 18.79
N ASP A 170 0.11 12.07 18.23
CA ASP A 170 1.08 11.01 18.48
C ASP A 170 2.45 11.33 17.86
N LEU A 171 2.44 11.92 16.66
CA LEU A 171 3.67 12.38 16.00
C LEU A 171 4.34 13.50 16.78
N GLU A 172 3.57 14.46 17.33
CA GLU A 172 4.10 15.54 18.17
C GLU A 172 4.71 15.03 19.48
N ALA A 173 4.12 14.00 20.07
CA ALA A 173 4.59 13.39 21.30
C ALA A 173 5.83 12.49 21.12
N ALA A 174 6.20 12.14 19.88
CA ALA A 174 7.34 11.27 19.59
C ALA A 174 8.66 11.88 20.05
N THR A 175 9.48 11.08 20.71
CA THR A 175 10.83 11.45 21.16
C THR A 175 11.90 10.60 20.48
N VAL A 176 13.16 11.07 20.47
CA VAL A 176 14.30 10.24 19.97
C VAL A 176 14.42 8.93 20.75
N ALA A 177 14.06 8.92 22.05
CA ALA A 177 14.07 7.69 22.83
C ALA A 177 13.00 6.68 22.34
N ASP A 178 11.80 7.16 21.97
CA ASP A 178 10.75 6.32 21.37
C ASP A 178 11.19 5.76 20.01
N VAL A 179 11.81 6.60 19.17
CA VAL A 179 12.36 6.21 17.86
C VAL A 179 13.42 5.11 18.03
N ARG A 180 14.36 5.28 18.94
CA ARG A 180 15.39 4.26 19.24
C ARG A 180 14.78 2.96 19.75
N ALA A 181 13.79 3.04 20.63
CA ALA A 181 13.09 1.86 21.14
C ALA A 181 12.35 1.10 20.02
N PHE A 182 11.73 1.82 19.08
CA PHE A 182 11.06 1.23 17.92
C PHE A 182 12.07 0.55 17.00
N PHE A 183 13.18 1.21 16.70
CA PHE A 183 14.27 0.63 15.92
C PHE A 183 14.80 -0.66 16.56
N ASP A 184 15.19 -0.59 17.82
CA ASP A 184 15.74 -1.72 18.57
C ASP A 184 14.79 -2.92 18.61
N ARG A 185 13.49 -2.66 18.59
CA ARG A 185 12.47 -3.70 18.62
C ARG A 185 12.26 -4.34 17.27
N PHE A 186 12.20 -3.58 16.19
CA PHE A 186 11.70 -4.06 14.90
C PHE A 186 12.75 -4.14 13.80
N TYR A 187 13.76 -3.26 13.79
CA TYR A 187 14.81 -3.20 12.78
C TYR A 187 15.98 -4.10 13.17
N ARG A 188 15.84 -5.36 12.83
CA ARG A 188 16.83 -6.41 13.15
C ARG A 188 16.85 -7.48 12.07
N PRO A 189 17.99 -8.13 11.83
CA PRO A 189 18.14 -9.15 10.78
C PRO A 189 17.07 -10.24 10.81
N SER A 190 16.74 -10.77 12.00
CA SER A 190 15.75 -11.84 12.16
C SER A 190 14.30 -11.42 11.85
N ASN A 191 14.03 -10.10 11.79
CA ASN A 191 12.73 -9.52 11.43
C ASN A 191 12.74 -8.92 10.03
N ALA A 192 13.69 -9.33 9.18
CA ALA A 192 13.86 -8.81 7.83
C ALA A 192 14.01 -9.93 6.80
N SER A 193 13.73 -9.57 5.55
CA SER A 193 14.07 -10.37 4.38
C SER A 193 14.64 -9.47 3.29
N LEU A 194 15.75 -9.88 2.72
CA LEU A 194 16.51 -9.17 1.69
C LEU A 194 16.38 -9.93 0.38
N VAL A 195 15.88 -9.26 -0.65
CA VAL A 195 15.94 -9.76 -2.03
C VAL A 195 17.00 -8.98 -2.80
N ILE A 196 17.86 -9.72 -3.49
CA ILE A 196 18.79 -9.20 -4.49
C ILE A 196 18.34 -9.78 -5.83
N ALA A 197 17.97 -8.92 -6.78
CA ALA A 197 17.49 -9.34 -8.10
C ALA A 197 18.27 -8.65 -9.21
N GLY A 198 18.51 -9.34 -10.33
CA GLY A 198 19.11 -8.77 -11.54
C GLY A 198 20.44 -9.34 -11.95
N ASP A 199 21.29 -8.50 -12.55
CA ASP A 199 22.54 -8.90 -13.22
C ASP A 199 23.71 -9.08 -12.25
N PHE A 200 23.74 -10.22 -11.62
CA PHE A 200 24.84 -10.64 -10.74
C PHE A 200 24.93 -12.17 -10.64
N PRO A 201 26.13 -12.76 -10.45
CA PRO A 201 26.25 -14.17 -10.13
C PRO A 201 25.75 -14.46 -8.68
N PRO A 202 24.93 -15.49 -8.42
CA PRO A 202 24.43 -15.80 -7.08
C PRO A 202 25.51 -15.97 -6.01
N ALA A 203 26.66 -16.53 -6.37
CA ALA A 203 27.81 -16.64 -5.47
C ALA A 203 28.30 -15.27 -4.98
N GLU A 204 28.28 -14.26 -5.83
CA GLU A 204 28.65 -12.89 -5.47
C GLU A 204 27.58 -12.24 -4.58
N GLY A 205 26.30 -12.38 -4.91
CA GLY A 205 25.19 -11.91 -4.08
C GLY A 205 25.27 -12.50 -2.67
N ARG A 206 25.52 -13.81 -2.55
CA ARG A 206 25.75 -14.49 -1.27
C ARG A 206 26.93 -13.90 -0.50
N ARG A 207 28.09 -13.78 -1.15
CA ARG A 207 29.32 -13.25 -0.55
C ARG A 207 29.11 -11.84 -0.01
N LEU A 208 28.43 -10.96 -0.79
CA LEU A 208 28.14 -9.60 -0.39
C LEU A 208 27.13 -9.53 0.76
N ALA A 209 26.06 -10.31 0.73
CA ALA A 209 25.10 -10.39 1.81
C ALA A 209 25.76 -10.84 3.13
N GLU A 210 26.60 -11.88 3.08
CA GLU A 210 27.37 -12.35 4.25
C GLU A 210 28.34 -11.27 4.75
N ARG A 211 29.05 -10.58 3.84
CA ARG A 211 30.00 -9.53 4.18
C ARG A 211 29.36 -8.34 4.89
N TYR A 212 28.24 -7.83 4.36
CA TYR A 212 27.61 -6.61 4.84
C TYR A 212 26.62 -6.83 5.97
N PHE A 213 25.90 -7.94 6.00
CA PHE A 213 24.89 -8.23 7.01
C PHE A 213 25.28 -9.31 8.03
N GLY A 214 26.22 -10.19 7.70
CA GLY A 214 26.55 -11.35 8.55
C GLY A 214 27.15 -10.99 9.91
N TRP A 215 27.79 -9.86 10.05
CA TRP A 215 28.37 -9.38 11.30
C TRP A 215 27.36 -8.74 12.26
N LEU A 216 26.15 -8.41 11.78
CA LEU A 216 25.10 -7.85 12.63
C LEU A 216 24.70 -8.84 13.73
N PRO A 217 24.53 -8.39 14.97
CA PRO A 217 24.27 -9.30 16.07
C PRO A 217 22.93 -10.03 15.92
N PRO A 218 22.88 -11.34 16.20
CA PRO A 218 21.65 -12.08 16.22
C PRO A 218 20.75 -11.60 17.38
N ARG A 219 19.48 -11.34 17.07
CA ARG A 219 18.44 -11.00 18.05
C ARG A 219 17.17 -11.77 17.68
N PRO A 220 16.38 -12.28 18.65
CA PRO A 220 15.13 -12.95 18.32
C PRO A 220 14.16 -12.00 17.61
N PRO A 221 13.31 -12.49 16.69
CA PRO A 221 12.29 -11.65 16.07
C PRO A 221 11.29 -11.14 17.13
N PRO A 222 10.67 -9.98 16.90
CA PRO A 222 9.62 -9.50 17.79
C PRO A 222 8.44 -10.48 17.79
N PRO A 223 7.63 -10.53 18.85
CA PRO A 223 6.40 -11.32 18.87
C PRO A 223 5.48 -10.90 17.74
N ALA A 224 4.92 -11.88 17.03
CA ALA A 224 3.94 -11.61 15.97
C ALA A 224 2.66 -11.02 16.56
N VAL A 225 2.17 -9.94 15.97
CA VAL A 225 0.86 -9.37 16.29
C VAL A 225 -0.22 -10.33 15.81
N ARG A 226 -1.20 -10.60 16.69
CA ARG A 226 -2.38 -11.41 16.40
C ARG A 226 -3.59 -10.68 16.96
N ALA A 227 -4.56 -10.40 16.13
CA ALA A 227 -5.83 -9.83 16.51
C ALA A 227 -6.93 -10.45 15.65
N ALA A 228 -8.07 -10.75 16.27
CA ALA A 228 -9.25 -11.13 15.55
C ALA A 228 -10.06 -9.87 15.24
N ILE A 229 -10.64 -9.80 14.07
CA ILE A 229 -11.56 -8.72 13.73
C ILE A 229 -12.92 -9.06 14.31
N PRO A 230 -13.43 -8.30 15.29
CA PRO A 230 -14.80 -8.50 15.77
C PRO A 230 -15.78 -8.03 14.68
N PRO A 231 -16.90 -8.75 14.46
CA PRO A 231 -17.92 -8.28 13.56
C PRO A 231 -18.52 -6.96 14.08
N LEU A 232 -19.01 -6.13 13.18
CA LEU A 232 -19.77 -4.94 13.56
C LEU A 232 -21.08 -5.38 14.24
N ASP A 233 -21.43 -4.79 15.38
CA ASP A 233 -22.67 -5.10 16.11
C ASP A 233 -23.91 -4.62 15.35
N ALA A 234 -23.78 -3.52 14.62
CA ALA A 234 -24.83 -2.92 13.80
C ALA A 234 -24.22 -2.24 12.57
N ASP A 235 -25.05 -1.94 11.58
CA ASP A 235 -24.64 -1.05 10.49
C ASP A 235 -24.26 0.30 11.06
N LYS A 236 -23.11 0.81 10.63
CA LYS A 236 -22.62 2.15 11.03
C LYS A 236 -22.85 3.14 9.89
N ARG A 237 -23.18 4.38 10.24
CA ARG A 237 -23.32 5.49 9.28
C ARG A 237 -22.54 6.70 9.76
N ILE A 238 -21.74 7.26 8.88
CA ILE A 238 -20.93 8.44 9.16
C ILE A 238 -21.10 9.43 8.01
N THR A 239 -21.22 10.69 8.34
CA THR A 239 -21.19 11.78 7.37
C THR A 239 -19.91 12.58 7.57
N VAL A 240 -19.14 12.72 6.51
CA VAL A 240 -17.86 13.43 6.49
C VAL A 240 -18.01 14.67 5.61
N PRO A 241 -18.07 15.87 6.19
CA PRO A 241 -17.97 17.11 5.41
C PRO A 241 -16.57 17.26 4.84
N ASP A 242 -16.47 17.57 3.53
CA ASP A 242 -15.18 17.71 2.85
C ASP A 242 -15.24 18.77 1.75
N ARG A 243 -14.09 19.29 1.36
CA ARG A 243 -13.92 20.28 0.28
C ARG A 243 -14.10 19.65 -1.10
N VAL A 244 -15.29 19.20 -1.38
CA VAL A 244 -15.66 18.52 -2.62
C VAL A 244 -16.86 19.18 -3.26
N GLN A 245 -17.01 19.06 -4.57
CA GLN A 245 -18.18 19.57 -5.29
C GLN A 245 -19.33 18.56 -5.33
N LEU A 246 -18.99 17.27 -5.38
CA LEU A 246 -19.96 16.19 -5.54
C LEU A 246 -19.95 15.27 -4.32
N PRO A 247 -21.10 14.81 -3.85
CA PRO A 247 -21.14 13.83 -2.77
C PRO A 247 -20.63 12.48 -3.25
N ARG A 248 -19.99 11.74 -2.32
CA ARG A 248 -19.48 10.39 -2.57
C ARG A 248 -19.95 9.42 -1.49
N LEU A 249 -20.42 8.28 -1.90
CA LEU A 249 -20.77 7.16 -1.05
C LEU A 249 -19.58 6.20 -0.97
N ARG A 250 -19.20 5.79 0.25
CA ARG A 250 -18.31 4.65 0.51
C ARG A 250 -19.05 3.64 1.36
N VAL A 251 -18.92 2.37 1.04
CA VAL A 251 -19.51 1.28 1.82
C VAL A 251 -18.46 0.19 2.02
N GLU A 252 -18.25 -0.21 3.29
CA GLU A 252 -17.17 -1.12 3.67
C GLU A 252 -17.72 -2.30 4.48
N TRP A 253 -17.14 -3.49 4.25
CA TRP A 253 -17.37 -4.72 4.98
C TRP A 253 -16.05 -5.33 5.43
N HIS A 254 -16.06 -6.02 6.57
CA HIS A 254 -14.95 -6.90 6.91
C HIS A 254 -14.89 -8.08 5.94
N ALA A 255 -13.70 -8.47 5.56
CA ALA A 255 -13.43 -9.54 4.62
C ALA A 255 -12.37 -10.50 5.17
N PRO A 256 -12.26 -11.73 4.61
CA PRO A 256 -11.22 -12.68 4.99
C PRO A 256 -9.81 -12.09 4.86
N ALA A 257 -8.90 -12.55 5.71
CA ALA A 257 -7.50 -12.15 5.66
C ALA A 257 -6.84 -12.55 4.32
N LEU A 258 -5.78 -11.88 3.97
CA LEU A 258 -4.93 -12.18 2.81
C LEU A 258 -4.56 -13.67 2.78
N PHE A 259 -4.69 -14.32 1.65
CA PHE A 259 -4.54 -15.76 1.42
C PHE A 259 -5.52 -16.69 2.15
N ALA A 260 -6.42 -16.17 2.98
CA ALA A 260 -7.48 -17.01 3.56
C ALA A 260 -8.50 -17.45 2.49
N PRO A 261 -9.27 -18.51 2.75
CA PRO A 261 -10.37 -18.90 1.86
C PRO A 261 -11.34 -17.74 1.63
N GLY A 262 -11.65 -17.45 0.38
CA GLY A 262 -12.54 -16.36 -0.02
C GLY A 262 -11.82 -15.06 -0.45
N ASP A 263 -10.57 -14.88 -0.10
CA ASP A 263 -9.80 -13.68 -0.46
C ASP A 263 -9.73 -13.48 -1.99
N ALA A 264 -9.28 -14.48 -2.74
CA ALA A 264 -9.22 -14.40 -4.22
C ALA A 264 -10.61 -14.29 -4.89
N GLU A 265 -11.63 -14.91 -4.31
CA GLU A 265 -13.00 -14.78 -4.78
C GLU A 265 -13.52 -13.34 -4.65
N LEU A 266 -13.14 -12.63 -3.58
CA LEU A 266 -13.54 -11.23 -3.37
C LEU A 266 -12.79 -10.26 -4.30
N ASP A 267 -11.53 -10.50 -4.61
CA ASP A 267 -10.83 -9.75 -5.64
C ASP A 267 -11.55 -9.85 -6.99
N LEU A 268 -11.94 -11.08 -7.37
CA LEU A 268 -12.68 -11.32 -8.60
C LEU A 268 -14.09 -10.69 -8.54
N ALA A 269 -14.77 -10.74 -7.38
CA ALA A 269 -16.05 -10.08 -7.19
C ALA A 269 -15.92 -8.55 -7.30
N ALA A 270 -14.88 -7.95 -6.71
CA ALA A 270 -14.59 -6.52 -6.84
C ALA A 270 -14.37 -6.13 -8.31
N GLN A 271 -13.61 -6.93 -9.05
CA GLN A 271 -13.36 -6.71 -10.48
C GLN A 271 -14.66 -6.81 -11.32
N VAL A 272 -15.54 -7.76 -11.01
CA VAL A 272 -16.84 -7.88 -11.67
C VAL A 272 -17.75 -6.70 -11.35
N LEU A 273 -17.79 -6.31 -10.06
CA LEU A 273 -18.68 -5.29 -9.54
C LEU A 273 -18.25 -3.88 -9.97
N GLY A 274 -16.96 -3.51 -9.80
CA GLY A 274 -16.46 -2.15 -9.96
C GLY A 274 -15.16 -2.01 -10.79
N GLY A 275 -14.65 -3.09 -11.41
CA GLY A 275 -13.39 -3.09 -12.16
C GLY A 275 -13.52 -2.49 -13.58
N GLY A 276 -13.49 -1.15 -13.66
CA GLY A 276 -13.47 -0.42 -14.93
C GLY A 276 -14.83 -0.36 -15.68
N LYS A 277 -14.78 0.08 -16.93
CA LYS A 277 -15.99 0.42 -17.71
C LYS A 277 -16.89 -0.77 -18.05
N SER A 278 -16.39 -1.98 -18.00
CA SER A 278 -17.15 -3.21 -18.25
C SER A 278 -17.83 -3.80 -17.01
N SER A 279 -17.59 -3.23 -15.82
CA SER A 279 -18.13 -3.65 -14.54
C SER A 279 -19.63 -3.35 -14.41
N ARG A 280 -20.29 -4.03 -13.47
CA ARG A 280 -21.74 -3.87 -13.24
C ARG A 280 -22.10 -2.45 -12.82
N LEU A 281 -21.41 -1.93 -11.79
CA LEU A 281 -21.68 -0.59 -11.27
C LEU A 281 -21.47 0.48 -12.33
N TYR A 282 -20.39 0.41 -13.12
CA TYR A 282 -20.16 1.38 -14.17
C TYR A 282 -21.29 1.35 -15.22
N LYS A 283 -21.65 0.15 -15.72
CA LYS A 283 -22.73 0.01 -16.69
C LYS A 283 -24.06 0.55 -16.16
N LYS A 284 -24.42 0.14 -14.94
CA LYS A 284 -25.73 0.50 -14.36
C LYS A 284 -25.83 1.94 -13.91
N LEU A 285 -24.85 2.42 -13.13
CA LEU A 285 -24.96 3.72 -12.46
C LEU A 285 -24.40 4.86 -13.32
N VAL A 286 -23.29 4.62 -14.03
CA VAL A 286 -22.63 5.65 -14.83
C VAL A 286 -23.22 5.75 -16.24
N PHE A 287 -23.40 4.62 -16.91
CA PHE A 287 -23.80 4.61 -18.32
C PHE A 287 -25.33 4.60 -18.52
N GLU A 288 -26.05 3.64 -17.89
CA GLU A 288 -27.50 3.47 -18.08
C GLU A 288 -28.30 4.50 -17.30
N ARG A 289 -28.19 4.49 -15.96
CA ARG A 289 -28.97 5.39 -15.08
C ARG A 289 -28.43 6.83 -15.04
N ARG A 290 -27.15 7.01 -15.30
CA ARG A 290 -26.45 8.32 -15.30
C ARG A 290 -26.54 9.08 -14.00
N ILE A 291 -26.66 8.38 -12.86
CA ILE A 291 -26.72 8.96 -11.52
C ILE A 291 -25.34 9.09 -10.87
N ALA A 292 -24.34 8.38 -11.35
CA ALA A 292 -22.97 8.42 -10.86
C ALA A 292 -21.99 8.99 -11.90
N GLN A 293 -20.96 9.70 -11.44
CA GLN A 293 -19.82 10.13 -12.24
C GLN A 293 -18.81 8.99 -12.40
N ASP A 294 -18.56 8.30 -11.31
CA ASP A 294 -17.69 7.11 -11.24
C ASP A 294 -18.23 6.11 -10.21
N ALA A 295 -17.82 4.87 -10.34
CA ALA A 295 -18.10 3.81 -9.40
C ALA A 295 -17.01 2.74 -9.47
N TRP A 296 -16.53 2.28 -8.31
CA TRP A 296 -15.52 1.22 -8.21
C TRP A 296 -15.79 0.31 -7.02
N ALA A 297 -15.19 -0.85 -7.04
CA ALA A 297 -15.15 -1.79 -5.91
C ALA A 297 -13.72 -2.32 -5.75
N TYR A 298 -13.35 -2.72 -4.56
CA TYR A 298 -12.01 -3.21 -4.23
C TYR A 298 -12.04 -4.20 -3.07
N GLN A 299 -11.03 -5.03 -3.04
CA GLN A 299 -10.62 -5.83 -1.89
C GLN A 299 -9.28 -5.26 -1.39
N SER A 300 -9.22 -4.85 -0.13
CA SER A 300 -7.98 -4.45 0.54
C SER A 300 -7.54 -5.60 1.42
N SER A 301 -6.68 -6.46 0.88
CA SER A 301 -6.24 -7.69 1.54
C SER A 301 -5.11 -7.41 2.52
N LEU A 302 -5.31 -7.72 3.80
CA LEU A 302 -4.37 -7.50 4.90
C LEU A 302 -4.21 -8.77 5.74
N MET A 303 -3.09 -8.88 6.48
CA MET A 303 -2.71 -10.11 7.21
C MET A 303 -3.66 -10.50 8.35
N LEU A 304 -4.24 -9.54 9.08
CA LEU A 304 -5.12 -9.83 10.22
C LEU A 304 -6.58 -9.93 9.82
N GLY A 305 -6.92 -9.51 8.60
CA GLY A 305 -8.26 -9.47 8.02
C GLY A 305 -8.39 -8.26 7.13
N SER A 306 -9.27 -8.34 6.14
CA SER A 306 -9.34 -7.42 5.01
C SER A 306 -10.60 -6.55 5.05
N LEU A 307 -10.70 -5.61 4.12
CA LEU A 307 -11.91 -4.85 3.84
C LEU A 307 -12.33 -5.06 2.38
N PHE A 308 -13.61 -5.34 2.18
CA PHE A 308 -14.24 -5.23 0.87
C PHE A 308 -14.97 -3.91 0.80
N GLY A 309 -14.71 -3.10 -0.23
CA GLY A 309 -15.24 -1.74 -0.30
C GLY A 309 -15.82 -1.39 -1.66
N VAL A 310 -16.78 -0.45 -1.63
CA VAL A 310 -17.39 0.17 -2.82
C VAL A 310 -17.37 1.67 -2.67
N GLY A 311 -16.98 2.38 -3.73
CA GLY A 311 -17.06 3.83 -3.81
C GLY A 311 -17.88 4.27 -5.01
N ILE A 312 -18.73 5.30 -4.83
CA ILE A 312 -19.59 5.86 -5.89
C ILE A 312 -19.65 7.38 -5.72
N THR A 313 -19.25 8.13 -6.75
CA THR A 313 -19.39 9.60 -6.76
C THR A 313 -20.65 9.97 -7.51
N ALA A 314 -21.52 10.76 -6.90
CA ALA A 314 -22.76 11.23 -7.52
C ALA A 314 -22.49 12.14 -8.73
N LYS A 315 -23.43 12.18 -9.68
CA LYS A 315 -23.53 13.29 -10.63
C LYS A 315 -24.27 14.46 -10.03
N PRO A 316 -24.10 15.67 -10.58
CA PRO A 316 -24.89 16.83 -10.16
C PRO A 316 -26.40 16.54 -10.20
N GLY A 317 -27.10 16.88 -9.12
CA GLY A 317 -28.54 16.67 -8.98
C GLY A 317 -28.98 15.31 -8.42
N HIS A 318 -28.03 14.43 -8.10
CA HIS A 318 -28.27 13.13 -7.47
C HIS A 318 -27.71 13.09 -6.05
N ASP A 319 -28.35 12.35 -5.17
CA ASP A 319 -27.99 12.26 -3.75
C ASP A 319 -27.46 10.87 -3.35
N LEU A 320 -26.93 10.80 -2.12
CA LEU A 320 -26.35 9.57 -1.59
C LEU A 320 -27.37 8.46 -1.37
N ALA A 321 -28.65 8.80 -1.06
CA ALA A 321 -29.70 7.81 -0.83
C ALA A 321 -30.08 7.09 -2.13
N GLU A 322 -30.12 7.83 -3.23
CA GLU A 322 -30.35 7.25 -4.56
C GLU A 322 -29.20 6.32 -4.97
N LEU A 323 -27.95 6.72 -4.71
CA LEU A 323 -26.76 5.91 -5.00
C LEU A 323 -26.76 4.63 -4.15
N GLU A 324 -27.07 4.73 -2.85
CA GLU A 324 -27.11 3.58 -1.95
C GLU A 324 -28.20 2.59 -2.38
N ALA A 325 -29.39 3.07 -2.68
CA ALA A 325 -30.49 2.21 -3.15
C ALA A 325 -30.13 1.50 -4.48
N ALA A 326 -29.40 2.18 -5.37
CA ALA A 326 -28.93 1.59 -6.61
C ALA A 326 -27.83 0.55 -6.37
N LEU A 327 -26.88 0.83 -5.47
CA LEU A 327 -25.85 -0.09 -5.05
C LEU A 327 -26.48 -1.37 -4.44
N ASP A 328 -27.42 -1.22 -3.51
CA ASP A 328 -28.07 -2.35 -2.85
C ASP A 328 -28.75 -3.30 -3.85
N GLN A 329 -29.32 -2.77 -4.93
CA GLN A 329 -29.87 -3.59 -6.00
C GLN A 329 -28.81 -4.45 -6.71
N GLU A 330 -27.67 -3.86 -7.07
CA GLU A 330 -26.58 -4.55 -7.74
C GLU A 330 -25.88 -5.57 -6.82
N LEU A 331 -25.73 -5.23 -5.54
CA LEU A 331 -25.20 -6.17 -4.53
C LEU A 331 -26.13 -7.36 -4.35
N ALA A 332 -27.43 -7.14 -4.22
CA ALA A 332 -28.43 -8.20 -4.10
C ALA A 332 -28.47 -9.09 -5.34
N GLU A 333 -28.34 -8.51 -6.54
CA GLU A 333 -28.32 -9.27 -7.78
C GLU A 333 -27.06 -10.16 -7.87
N LEU A 334 -25.87 -9.61 -7.59
CA LEU A 334 -24.61 -10.36 -7.59
C LEU A 334 -24.61 -11.45 -6.51
N ALA A 335 -25.10 -11.16 -5.31
CA ALA A 335 -25.21 -12.14 -4.22
C ALA A 335 -26.18 -13.29 -4.55
N ALA A 336 -27.32 -13.00 -5.20
CA ALA A 336 -28.30 -14.01 -5.56
C ALA A 336 -27.88 -14.88 -6.75
N LYS A 337 -27.34 -14.26 -7.81
CA LYS A 337 -27.09 -14.93 -9.10
C LYS A 337 -25.61 -15.29 -9.30
N GLY A 338 -24.68 -14.63 -8.62
CA GLY A 338 -23.25 -14.70 -8.88
C GLY A 338 -22.84 -13.96 -10.16
N PRO A 339 -21.55 -13.98 -10.50
CA PRO A 339 -21.07 -13.51 -11.79
C PRO A 339 -21.47 -14.51 -12.90
N THR A 340 -21.62 -14.02 -14.12
CA THR A 340 -21.69 -14.92 -15.29
C THR A 340 -20.30 -15.50 -15.58
N GLU A 341 -20.22 -16.59 -16.35
CA GLU A 341 -18.93 -17.16 -16.78
C GLU A 341 -18.09 -16.17 -17.61
N GLU A 342 -18.75 -15.30 -18.39
CA GLU A 342 -18.06 -14.25 -19.14
C GLU A 342 -17.47 -13.19 -18.21
N GLU A 343 -18.22 -12.73 -17.22
CA GLU A 343 -17.74 -11.75 -16.22
C GLU A 343 -16.57 -12.32 -15.42
N LEU A 344 -16.66 -13.56 -14.95
CA LEU A 344 -15.62 -14.21 -14.18
C LEU A 344 -14.35 -14.43 -15.03
N THR A 345 -14.52 -14.89 -16.28
CA THR A 345 -13.40 -15.07 -17.21
C THR A 345 -12.69 -13.76 -17.49
N ARG A 346 -13.45 -12.68 -17.73
CA ARG A 346 -12.89 -11.34 -17.92
C ARG A 346 -12.15 -10.85 -16.68
N ALA A 347 -12.74 -10.97 -15.49
CA ALA A 347 -12.11 -10.56 -14.23
C ALA A 347 -10.79 -11.30 -13.99
N ARG A 348 -10.78 -12.62 -14.20
CA ARG A 348 -9.58 -13.45 -14.08
C ARG A 348 -8.50 -13.06 -15.09
N ASN A 349 -8.89 -12.80 -16.35
CA ASN A 349 -7.94 -12.42 -17.39
C ASN A 349 -7.32 -11.03 -17.12
N ILE A 350 -8.09 -10.09 -16.57
CA ILE A 350 -7.58 -8.77 -16.14
C ILE A 350 -6.57 -8.97 -15.02
N HIS A 351 -6.93 -9.70 -13.97
CA HIS A 351 -6.04 -9.98 -12.85
C HIS A 351 -4.72 -10.64 -13.31
N LEU A 352 -4.81 -11.67 -14.17
CA LEU A 352 -3.62 -12.32 -14.73
C LEU A 352 -2.78 -11.38 -15.60
N ALA A 353 -3.43 -10.55 -16.42
CA ALA A 353 -2.71 -9.60 -17.28
C ALA A 353 -1.98 -8.54 -16.47
N ASP A 354 -2.61 -8.02 -15.41
CA ASP A 354 -1.99 -7.03 -14.53
C ASP A 354 -0.85 -7.66 -13.73
N PHE A 355 -1.03 -8.89 -13.26
CA PHE A 355 0.05 -9.65 -12.63
C PHE A 355 1.25 -9.86 -13.57
N TYR A 356 1.02 -10.33 -14.80
CA TYR A 356 2.12 -10.52 -15.75
C TYR A 356 2.82 -9.22 -16.14
N LYS A 357 2.10 -8.10 -16.22
CA LYS A 357 2.73 -6.79 -16.45
C LYS A 357 3.58 -6.33 -15.26
N SER A 358 3.14 -6.61 -14.04
CA SER A 358 3.88 -6.20 -12.85
C SER A 358 5.25 -6.88 -12.76
N VAL A 359 5.36 -8.15 -13.15
CA VAL A 359 6.62 -8.90 -13.13
C VAL A 359 7.62 -8.54 -14.23
N ASP A 360 7.25 -7.69 -15.20
CA ASP A 360 8.22 -7.14 -16.16
C ASP A 360 9.21 -6.18 -15.50
N ASN A 361 8.82 -5.54 -14.40
CA ASN A 361 9.65 -4.64 -13.63
C ASN A 361 10.53 -5.42 -12.64
N LEU A 362 11.84 -5.15 -12.64
CA LEU A 362 12.81 -5.85 -11.79
C LEU A 362 12.57 -5.61 -10.29
N GLN A 363 12.26 -4.37 -9.90
CA GLN A 363 11.94 -4.00 -8.52
C GLN A 363 10.67 -4.72 -8.05
N THR A 364 9.63 -4.78 -8.88
CA THR A 364 8.39 -5.51 -8.55
C THR A 364 8.65 -7.02 -8.38
N ARG A 365 9.57 -7.62 -9.14
CA ARG A 365 9.96 -9.02 -8.93
C ARG A 365 10.63 -9.22 -7.58
N ALA A 366 11.49 -8.30 -7.17
CA ALA A 366 12.12 -8.34 -5.85
C ALA A 366 11.07 -8.23 -4.72
N ASP A 367 10.15 -7.30 -4.85
CA ASP A 367 9.05 -7.08 -3.91
C ASP A 367 8.12 -8.31 -3.80
N LEU A 368 7.76 -8.94 -4.94
CA LEU A 368 6.96 -10.16 -4.96
C LEU A 368 7.64 -11.34 -4.25
N LEU A 369 8.94 -11.52 -4.44
CA LEU A 369 9.70 -12.57 -3.75
C LEU A 369 9.69 -12.35 -2.23
N ASN A 370 9.86 -11.11 -1.78
CA ASN A 370 9.72 -10.72 -0.37
C ASN A 370 8.30 -10.94 0.14
N HIS A 371 7.28 -10.56 -0.63
CA HIS A 371 5.87 -10.74 -0.30
C HIS A 371 5.54 -12.20 -0.02
N TYR A 372 5.89 -13.10 -0.93
CA TYR A 372 5.62 -14.53 -0.75
C TYR A 372 6.48 -15.14 0.36
N GLU A 373 7.74 -14.72 0.49
CA GLU A 373 8.58 -15.14 1.64
C GLU A 373 7.93 -14.75 2.97
N ARG A 374 7.46 -13.51 3.09
CA ARG A 374 6.84 -13.00 4.32
C ARG A 374 5.56 -13.72 4.67
N LEU A 375 4.70 -13.96 3.70
CA LEU A 375 3.33 -14.43 3.92
C LEU A 375 3.21 -15.96 3.90
N LEU A 376 3.98 -16.60 3.04
CA LEU A 376 3.90 -18.05 2.82
C LEU A 376 5.15 -18.81 3.32
N GLY A 377 6.24 -18.10 3.65
CA GLY A 377 7.54 -18.69 3.98
C GLY A 377 8.28 -19.28 2.78
N ASP A 378 7.77 -19.04 1.57
CA ASP A 378 8.27 -19.55 0.30
C ASP A 378 8.25 -18.45 -0.77
N PRO A 379 9.40 -17.91 -1.20
CA PRO A 379 9.46 -16.93 -2.27
C PRO A 379 8.81 -17.39 -3.58
N GLY A 380 8.74 -18.72 -3.80
CA GLY A 380 8.11 -19.34 -4.97
C GLY A 380 6.58 -19.43 -4.93
N GLY A 381 5.92 -18.76 -3.97
CA GLY A 381 4.47 -18.84 -3.75
C GLY A 381 3.58 -18.36 -4.89
N MET A 382 4.14 -17.64 -5.87
CA MET A 382 3.44 -17.07 -7.01
C MET A 382 2.52 -18.04 -7.76
N ALA A 383 2.98 -19.24 -8.05
CA ALA A 383 2.18 -20.22 -8.78
C ALA A 383 0.98 -20.72 -7.97
N ALA A 384 1.16 -20.88 -6.66
CA ALA A 384 0.08 -21.27 -5.75
C ALA A 384 -0.95 -20.15 -5.59
N ASP A 385 -0.51 -18.91 -5.56
CA ASP A 385 -1.36 -17.72 -5.50
C ASP A 385 -2.21 -17.59 -6.76
N LEU A 386 -1.61 -17.56 -7.95
CA LEU A 386 -2.35 -17.51 -9.22
C LEU A 386 -3.34 -18.68 -9.36
N ALA A 387 -3.00 -19.85 -8.83
CA ALA A 387 -3.91 -20.99 -8.84
C ALA A 387 -5.18 -20.78 -7.99
N ARG A 388 -5.19 -19.89 -7.00
CA ARG A 388 -6.41 -19.52 -6.23
C ARG A 388 -7.44 -18.88 -7.17
N TYR A 389 -7.02 -17.91 -7.97
CA TYR A 389 -7.86 -17.22 -8.94
C TYR A 389 -8.33 -18.13 -10.08
N GLN A 390 -7.47 -19.07 -10.52
CA GLN A 390 -7.82 -20.05 -11.56
C GLN A 390 -8.88 -21.06 -11.07
N ARG A 391 -8.85 -21.46 -9.79
CA ARG A 391 -9.79 -22.40 -9.20
C ARG A 391 -11.13 -21.76 -8.82
N ALA A 392 -11.19 -20.43 -8.65
CA ALA A 392 -12.43 -19.74 -8.35
C ALA A 392 -13.49 -20.01 -9.43
N THR A 393 -14.72 -20.28 -8.99
CA THR A 393 -15.88 -20.55 -9.86
C THR A 393 -16.96 -19.49 -9.64
N THR A 394 -17.90 -19.38 -10.57
CA THR A 394 -19.07 -18.49 -10.36
C THR A 394 -19.81 -18.82 -9.07
N ALA A 395 -19.87 -20.10 -8.71
CA ALA A 395 -20.50 -20.55 -7.46
C ALA A 395 -19.70 -20.16 -6.22
N SER A 396 -18.35 -20.32 -6.22
CA SER A 396 -17.53 -19.94 -5.07
C SER A 396 -17.51 -18.42 -4.89
N VAL A 397 -17.35 -17.64 -5.97
CA VAL A 397 -17.41 -16.17 -5.92
C VAL A 397 -18.77 -15.70 -5.38
N ARG A 398 -19.88 -16.28 -5.87
CA ARG A 398 -21.22 -15.97 -5.36
C ARG A 398 -21.34 -16.24 -3.87
N ALA A 399 -20.90 -17.42 -3.42
CA ALA A 399 -21.04 -17.84 -2.04
C ALA A 399 -20.30 -16.90 -1.07
N VAL A 400 -19.01 -16.62 -1.36
CA VAL A 400 -18.18 -15.74 -0.54
C VAL A 400 -18.70 -14.29 -0.57
N PHE A 401 -19.04 -13.79 -1.75
CA PHE A 401 -19.58 -12.44 -1.89
C PHE A 401 -20.89 -12.27 -1.12
N ALA A 402 -21.83 -13.21 -1.25
CA ALA A 402 -23.12 -13.18 -0.54
C ALA A 402 -22.93 -13.21 0.99
N GLU A 403 -21.97 -13.98 1.49
CA GLU A 403 -21.62 -14.01 2.91
C GLU A 403 -21.14 -12.63 3.39
N VAL A 404 -20.17 -12.05 2.70
CA VAL A 404 -19.57 -10.76 3.09
C VAL A 404 -20.59 -9.62 3.04
N VAL A 405 -21.35 -9.47 1.95
CA VAL A 405 -22.29 -8.35 1.82
C VAL A 405 -23.59 -8.53 2.66
N SER A 406 -23.83 -9.72 3.20
CA SER A 406 -24.91 -9.95 4.18
C SER A 406 -24.53 -9.56 5.61
N ALA A 407 -23.23 -9.37 5.88
CA ALA A 407 -22.75 -8.91 7.17
C ALA A 407 -23.07 -7.41 7.40
N ARG A 408 -22.88 -6.96 8.64
CA ARG A 408 -22.99 -5.53 8.98
C ARG A 408 -21.95 -4.71 8.24
N ARG A 409 -22.32 -3.50 7.85
CA ARG A 409 -21.50 -2.61 7.01
C ARG A 409 -21.31 -1.23 7.62
N LEU A 410 -20.25 -0.57 7.20
CA LEU A 410 -20.05 0.85 7.39
C LEU A 410 -20.48 1.59 6.12
N VAL A 411 -21.30 2.62 6.27
CA VAL A 411 -21.69 3.55 5.20
C VAL A 411 -21.13 4.91 5.51
N VAL A 412 -20.28 5.44 4.65
CA VAL A 412 -19.68 6.77 4.78
C VAL A 412 -20.21 7.67 3.64
N GLY A 413 -20.94 8.70 4.01
CA GLY A 413 -21.37 9.77 3.10
C GLY A 413 -20.40 10.93 3.16
N ILE A 414 -19.63 11.17 2.11
CA ILE A 414 -18.76 12.33 2.00
C ILE A 414 -19.57 13.41 1.27
N VAL A 415 -19.76 14.57 1.93
CA VAL A 415 -20.63 15.63 1.44
C VAL A 415 -19.87 16.95 1.32
N PRO A 416 -20.25 17.81 0.35
CA PRO A 416 -19.70 19.16 0.26
C PRO A 416 -19.86 19.93 1.57
N ASP A 417 -18.76 20.53 2.07
CA ASP A 417 -18.77 21.38 3.27
C ASP A 417 -19.18 22.84 3.00
N GLY A 418 -19.51 23.16 1.73
CA GLY A 418 -19.90 24.50 1.28
C GLY A 418 -18.74 25.44 0.97
N THR A 419 -17.49 25.00 1.17
CA THR A 419 -16.29 25.83 0.91
C THR A 419 -15.68 25.59 -0.48
N ALA A 420 -16.03 24.49 -1.14
CA ALA A 420 -15.61 24.19 -2.50
C ALA A 420 -16.21 25.19 -3.49
N GLY A 421 -15.43 26.16 -3.93
CA GLY A 421 -15.85 27.21 -4.84
C GLY A 421 -15.64 28.64 -4.32
N ALA A 422 -15.21 28.80 -3.06
CA ALA A 422 -14.92 30.13 -2.50
C ALA A 422 -13.54 30.67 -2.92
N ASP A 423 -12.60 29.79 -3.32
CA ASP A 423 -11.22 30.17 -3.65
C ASP A 423 -11.02 30.55 -5.14
N ASP A 424 -12.00 30.33 -6.04
CA ASP A 424 -11.85 30.60 -7.48
C ASP A 424 -12.32 31.98 -7.90
N SER A 425 -12.84 32.79 -6.95
CA SER A 425 -13.31 34.16 -7.24
C SER A 425 -12.29 35.28 -6.88
N GLY A 426 -11.08 34.91 -6.48
CA GLY A 426 -10.04 35.83 -5.99
C GLY A 426 -8.84 36.05 -6.92
N ALA A 427 -8.89 35.66 -8.19
CA ALA A 427 -7.89 36.06 -9.16
C ALA A 427 -8.22 37.42 -9.73
N GLY A 428 -8.02 38.46 -8.90
CA GLY A 428 -8.02 39.87 -9.33
C GLY A 428 -6.73 40.15 -10.08
N ASP A 429 -6.93 40.64 -11.28
CA ASP A 429 -6.17 41.65 -11.97
C ASP A 429 -4.71 41.86 -11.53
N LEU A 430 -3.77 41.24 -12.21
CA LEU A 430 -2.35 41.64 -12.24
C LEU A 430 -2.00 42.02 -13.67
N GLY A 431 -1.72 43.28 -13.83
CA GLY A 431 -1.39 43.99 -15.05
C GLY A 431 -0.23 43.39 -15.85
N ASP A 432 -0.28 43.74 -17.12
CA ASP A 432 0.70 43.55 -18.17
C ASP A 432 2.15 43.79 -17.73
N GLY A 433 3.00 42.79 -17.99
CA GLY A 433 4.44 42.91 -17.95
C GLY A 433 5.07 41.94 -18.90
N ASP A 434 5.52 42.43 -20.05
CA ASP A 434 6.26 41.76 -21.09
C ASP A 434 7.52 41.06 -20.59
N GLY A 435 7.83 39.84 -21.15
CA GLY A 435 9.11 39.17 -20.97
C GLY A 435 9.15 37.72 -21.39
N ASP A 436 9.27 37.45 -22.60
CA ASP A 436 10.03 36.54 -23.46
C ASP A 436 10.67 35.24 -22.89
N ASP A 437 10.51 34.18 -23.69
CA ASP A 437 11.28 32.98 -23.98
C ASP A 437 11.35 31.76 -23.02
N GLY A 438 10.97 30.59 -23.60
CA GLY A 438 11.59 29.31 -23.25
C GLY A 438 10.65 28.13 -23.11
N GLY A 439 10.45 27.37 -24.17
CA GLY A 439 9.58 26.21 -24.30
C GLY A 439 9.94 25.01 -23.43
N GLY A 440 8.96 24.15 -23.22
CA GLY A 440 9.09 22.86 -22.53
C GLY A 440 7.75 22.13 -22.45
N ASP A 441 7.52 21.31 -23.41
CA ASP A 441 6.41 20.39 -23.59
C ASP A 441 6.24 19.42 -22.41
N GLY A 442 5.02 19.14 -21.93
CA GLY A 442 4.76 18.19 -20.87
C GLY A 442 3.28 17.91 -20.67
N GLY A 443 2.76 16.96 -21.43
CA GLY A 443 1.36 16.54 -21.44
C GLY A 443 0.86 16.02 -20.08
N GLY A 444 -0.21 16.61 -19.59
CA GLY A 444 -0.98 16.13 -18.45
C GLY A 444 -1.94 15.01 -18.83
N GLY A 445 -1.72 13.82 -18.29
CA GLY A 445 -2.67 12.72 -18.31
C GLY A 445 -3.30 12.57 -16.94
N GLY A 446 -4.60 12.85 -16.81
CA GLY A 446 -5.38 12.53 -15.62
C GLY A 446 -5.59 11.03 -15.49
N GLY A 447 -4.81 10.39 -14.60
CA GLY A 447 -5.01 9.01 -14.18
C GLY A 447 -5.74 8.99 -12.84
N GLY A 448 -6.91 8.39 -12.81
CA GLY A 448 -7.54 7.96 -11.57
C GLY A 448 -6.66 6.90 -10.88
N PRO A 449 -6.80 6.70 -9.56
CA PRO A 449 -5.95 5.78 -8.83
C PRO A 449 -6.14 4.37 -9.39
N SER A 450 -5.08 3.82 -9.98
CA SER A 450 -5.00 2.38 -10.22
C SER A 450 -4.99 1.68 -8.87
N PRO A 451 -5.77 0.60 -8.70
CA PRO A 451 -5.63 -0.22 -7.50
C PRO A 451 -4.19 -0.73 -7.45
N SER A 452 -3.52 -0.41 -6.37
CA SER A 452 -2.20 -0.93 -6.07
C SER A 452 -2.29 -2.45 -5.98
N VAL A 453 -1.66 -3.13 -6.92
CA VAL A 453 -1.65 -4.60 -7.02
C VAL A 453 -0.83 -5.24 -5.89
N ILE A 454 -0.23 -4.47 -5.02
CA ILE A 454 0.46 -4.99 -3.82
C ILE A 454 0.47 -3.88 -2.76
N SER A 455 -0.31 -4.00 -1.74
CA SER A 455 -0.13 -3.30 -0.46
C SER A 455 0.05 -4.30 0.66
#